data_debe65f760dcb24ec3cd8ee77f931ba1
#
_entry.id   debe65f760dcb24ec3cd8ee77f931ba1
#
_cell.length_a   1.000
_cell.length_b   1.000
_cell.length_c   1.000
_cell.angle_alpha   90.00
_cell.angle_beta   90.00
_cell.angle_gamma   90.00
#
_symmetry.space_group_name_H-M   'P 1'
#
loop_
_entity.id
_entity.type
_entity.pdbx_description
1 polymer ?
#
loop_
_entity_poly.entity_id
_entity_poly.type
_entity_poly.pdbx_seq_one_letter_code
_entity_poly.pdbx_strand_id
1 'polypeptide(L)'
;MKASVNTRYGSPDVLEIRQVPKPEPKAGEVLIKVHATTVSRTDCGMRQPHPQFVRLAAGLLRPRRTILGMDFAGEIETVGAGVTTFQPGDRVFGLSPDEYGAHAEYLCLPDTAAMATMPEGTPFGDAVVCEGAWYADTYLQAFQLKPGHSILIYGAGGAIGTAAVQLAKSYGAKVTAVVATRHLELVKSLGAQRAVDYT
;
A
#
# COMPACT_ATOMS: atom_id res chain seq x y z
N MET A 1 -2.19 9.29 -20.99
CA MET A 1 -1.55 8.19 -20.26
C MET A 1 -2.43 6.95 -20.23
N LYS A 2 -1.85 5.76 -20.08
CA LYS A 2 -2.62 4.53 -19.85
C LYS A 2 -3.01 4.41 -18.38
N ALA A 3 -4.22 3.91 -18.13
CA ALA A 3 -4.71 3.60 -16.78
C ALA A 3 -5.64 2.38 -16.81
N SER A 4 -5.67 1.63 -15.69
CA SER A 4 -6.67 0.60 -15.44
C SER A 4 -7.89 1.26 -14.83
N VAL A 5 -9.02 1.27 -15.58
CA VAL A 5 -10.22 2.03 -15.23
C VAL A 5 -11.39 1.09 -14.96
N ASN A 6 -12.12 1.32 -13.86
CA ASN A 6 -13.40 0.68 -13.59
C ASN A 6 -14.51 1.72 -13.43
N THR A 7 -15.50 1.71 -14.31
CA THR A 7 -16.64 2.63 -14.27
C THR A 7 -17.88 2.04 -13.59
N ARG A 8 -17.83 0.76 -13.24
CA ARG A 8 -18.89 -0.01 -12.56
C ARG A 8 -18.28 -0.99 -11.56
N TYR A 9 -19.07 -1.37 -10.58
CA TYR A 9 -18.68 -2.43 -9.64
C TYR A 9 -18.81 -3.81 -10.27
N GLY A 10 -17.95 -4.75 -9.89
CA GLY A 10 -18.04 -6.14 -10.36
C GLY A 10 -16.76 -6.95 -10.19
N SER A 11 -16.72 -8.10 -10.88
CA SER A 11 -15.56 -8.99 -11.03
C SER A 11 -14.39 -8.26 -11.73
N PRO A 12 -13.21 -8.88 -11.82
CA PRO A 12 -12.08 -8.27 -12.54
C PRO A 12 -12.40 -7.85 -13.99
N ASP A 13 -13.40 -8.44 -14.61
CA ASP A 13 -13.84 -8.14 -16.00
C ASP A 13 -14.37 -6.72 -16.20
N VAL A 14 -14.57 -5.97 -15.10
CA VAL A 14 -14.95 -4.55 -15.18
C VAL A 14 -13.76 -3.61 -15.39
N LEU A 15 -12.53 -4.14 -15.30
CA LEU A 15 -11.31 -3.37 -15.48
C LEU A 15 -10.98 -3.25 -16.98
N GLU A 16 -10.74 -2.05 -17.44
CA GLU A 16 -10.38 -1.75 -18.81
C GLU A 16 -9.11 -0.89 -18.85
N ILE A 17 -8.17 -1.23 -19.71
CA ILE A 17 -7.04 -0.34 -19.99
C ILE A 17 -7.49 0.74 -20.95
N ARG A 18 -7.47 1.99 -20.49
CA ARG A 18 -7.90 3.14 -21.26
C ARG A 18 -6.82 4.19 -21.36
N GLN A 19 -6.86 4.98 -22.47
CA GLN A 19 -6.15 6.23 -22.54
C GLN A 19 -6.97 7.31 -21.81
N VAL A 20 -6.34 7.96 -20.86
CA VAL A 20 -6.92 9.07 -20.07
C VAL A 20 -5.98 10.29 -20.13
N PRO A 21 -6.46 11.50 -19.91
CA PRO A 21 -5.59 12.67 -19.80
C PRO A 21 -4.49 12.45 -18.74
N LYS A 22 -3.26 12.86 -19.05
CA LYS A 22 -2.19 12.90 -18.05
C LYS A 22 -2.50 14.04 -17.07
N PRO A 23 -2.50 13.82 -15.75
CA PRO A 23 -2.78 14.88 -14.81
C PRO A 23 -1.62 15.89 -14.75
N GLU A 24 -1.93 17.11 -14.36
CA GLU A 24 -0.96 18.18 -14.10
C GLU A 24 -0.97 18.52 -12.61
N PRO A 25 0.19 18.66 -11.96
CA PRO A 25 0.24 18.95 -10.53
C PRO A 25 -0.19 20.39 -10.27
N LYS A 26 -1.09 20.58 -9.32
CA LYS A 26 -1.48 21.88 -8.79
C LYS A 26 -0.43 22.43 -7.83
N ALA A 27 -0.64 23.63 -7.31
CA ALA A 27 0.18 24.16 -6.23
C ALA A 27 0.16 23.20 -5.01
N GLY A 28 1.33 22.87 -4.47
CA GLY A 28 1.49 21.92 -3.38
C GLY A 28 1.37 20.43 -3.78
N GLU A 29 1.26 20.10 -5.08
CA GLU A 29 1.23 18.73 -5.56
C GLU A 29 2.49 18.35 -6.33
N VAL A 30 2.77 17.07 -6.40
CA VAL A 30 3.81 16.47 -7.23
C VAL A 30 3.20 15.53 -8.25
N LEU A 31 3.76 15.47 -9.45
CA LEU A 31 3.44 14.48 -10.47
C LEU A 31 4.45 13.34 -10.42
N ILE A 32 3.98 12.15 -10.15
CA ILE A 32 4.77 10.94 -10.03
C ILE A 32 4.57 10.08 -11.27
N LYS A 33 5.66 9.73 -11.94
CA LYS A 33 5.69 8.65 -12.93
C LYS A 33 5.74 7.32 -12.20
N VAL A 34 4.65 6.56 -12.24
CA VAL A 34 4.54 5.29 -11.52
C VAL A 34 5.32 4.19 -12.24
N HIS A 35 6.24 3.55 -11.54
CA HIS A 35 7.03 2.42 -12.04
C HIS A 35 6.55 1.08 -11.49
N ALA A 36 6.01 1.08 -10.27
CA ALA A 36 5.42 -0.10 -9.64
C ALA A 36 4.21 0.27 -8.79
N THR A 37 3.24 -0.62 -8.73
CA THR A 37 2.04 -0.55 -7.88
C THR A 37 1.64 -1.97 -7.46
N THR A 38 0.84 -2.09 -6.41
CA THR A 38 0.28 -3.39 -5.97
C THR A 38 -1.19 -3.51 -6.36
N VAL A 39 -1.71 -4.73 -6.33
CA VAL A 39 -3.15 -5.01 -6.32
C VAL A 39 -3.51 -5.60 -4.96
N SER A 40 -4.08 -4.78 -4.11
CA SER A 40 -4.36 -5.13 -2.72
C SER A 40 -5.78 -5.66 -2.50
N ARG A 41 -6.03 -6.15 -1.27
CA ARG A 41 -7.40 -6.50 -0.83
C ARG A 41 -8.30 -5.28 -0.79
N THR A 42 -7.74 -4.11 -0.51
CA THR A 42 -8.46 -2.83 -0.48
C THR A 42 -8.94 -2.46 -1.89
N ASP A 43 -8.09 -2.60 -2.91
CA ASP A 43 -8.47 -2.38 -4.31
C ASP A 43 -9.59 -3.34 -4.73
N CYS A 44 -9.49 -4.62 -4.36
CA CYS A 44 -10.55 -5.61 -4.61
C CYS A 44 -11.86 -5.21 -3.93
N GLY A 45 -11.81 -4.73 -2.68
CA GLY A 45 -12.97 -4.26 -1.93
C GLY A 45 -13.61 -3.02 -2.54
N MET A 46 -12.81 -2.09 -3.07
CA MET A 46 -13.30 -0.90 -3.75
C MET A 46 -13.88 -1.22 -5.14
N ARG A 47 -13.29 -2.17 -5.86
CA ARG A 47 -13.80 -2.64 -7.15
C ARG A 47 -15.12 -3.39 -7.02
N GLN A 48 -15.25 -4.20 -5.96
CA GLN A 48 -16.44 -5.01 -5.68
C GLN A 48 -16.83 -4.88 -4.20
N PRO A 49 -17.50 -3.75 -3.82
CA PRO A 49 -17.83 -3.48 -2.44
C PRO A 49 -18.67 -4.57 -1.80
N HIS A 50 -18.08 -5.24 -0.79
CA HIS A 50 -18.77 -6.23 0.02
C HIS A 50 -18.27 -6.14 1.47
N PRO A 51 -19.16 -5.98 2.45
CA PRO A 51 -20.62 -5.86 2.36
C PRO A 51 -21.08 -4.56 1.67
N GLN A 52 -22.35 -4.53 1.24
CA GLN A 52 -22.85 -3.44 0.37
C GLN A 52 -22.76 -2.03 0.98
N PHE A 53 -22.71 -1.90 2.31
CA PHE A 53 -22.59 -0.60 2.97
C PHE A 53 -21.27 0.13 2.64
N VAL A 54 -20.23 -0.58 2.18
CA VAL A 54 -18.97 0.01 1.69
C VAL A 54 -19.24 0.97 0.52
N ARG A 55 -20.34 0.79 -0.21
CA ARG A 55 -20.76 1.70 -1.28
C ARG A 55 -21.08 3.12 -0.80
N LEU A 56 -21.38 3.31 0.47
CA LEU A 56 -21.57 4.66 1.03
C LEU A 56 -20.29 5.50 0.91
N ALA A 57 -19.13 4.86 1.09
CA ALA A 57 -17.82 5.50 0.92
C ALA A 57 -17.33 5.42 -0.54
N ALA A 58 -17.43 4.26 -1.18
CA ALA A 58 -16.90 4.01 -2.52
C ALA A 58 -17.72 4.67 -3.65
N GLY A 59 -19.01 4.99 -3.38
CA GLY A 59 -19.98 5.52 -4.35
C GLY A 59 -21.24 4.64 -4.42
N LEU A 60 -22.40 5.22 -4.24
CA LEU A 60 -23.64 4.46 -4.07
C LEU A 60 -24.00 3.63 -5.31
N LEU A 61 -24.00 4.25 -6.49
CA LEU A 61 -24.41 3.62 -7.76
C LEU A 61 -23.23 3.21 -8.64
N ARG A 62 -22.15 3.97 -8.58
CA ARG A 62 -20.92 3.75 -9.37
C ARG A 62 -19.71 4.12 -8.50
N PRO A 63 -18.51 3.58 -8.85
CA PRO A 63 -17.28 4.01 -8.20
C PRO A 63 -17.07 5.52 -8.31
N ARG A 64 -16.74 6.17 -7.21
CA ARG A 64 -16.29 7.59 -7.22
C ARG A 64 -14.86 7.67 -7.77
N ARG A 65 -14.01 6.71 -7.40
CA ARG A 65 -12.66 6.57 -7.91
C ARG A 65 -12.67 5.50 -9.00
N THR A 66 -12.40 5.90 -10.22
CA THR A 66 -12.41 5.00 -11.39
C THR A 66 -11.04 4.41 -11.70
N ILE A 67 -9.97 4.94 -11.13
CA ILE A 67 -8.61 4.40 -11.16
C ILE A 67 -8.25 4.06 -9.72
N LEU A 68 -7.97 2.79 -9.46
CA LEU A 68 -7.61 2.26 -8.14
C LEU A 68 -6.08 2.27 -7.96
N GLY A 69 -5.59 1.56 -6.95
CA GLY A 69 -4.18 1.48 -6.59
C GLY A 69 -3.86 2.45 -5.46
N MET A 70 -3.50 1.90 -4.31
CA MET A 70 -3.09 2.67 -3.13
C MET A 70 -1.59 2.79 -3.01
N ASP A 71 -0.88 1.68 -3.21
CA ASP A 71 0.57 1.65 -3.16
C ASP A 71 1.18 2.16 -4.47
N PHE A 72 2.23 2.93 -4.37
CA PHE A 72 3.03 3.33 -5.51
C PHE A 72 4.53 3.37 -5.18
N ALA A 73 5.34 3.13 -6.19
CA ALA A 73 6.73 3.50 -6.23
C ALA A 73 7.04 4.07 -7.62
N GLY A 74 7.73 5.19 -7.67
CA GLY A 74 7.94 5.92 -8.91
C GLY A 74 8.97 7.03 -8.80
N GLU A 75 8.96 7.91 -9.77
CA GLU A 75 9.88 9.04 -9.87
C GLU A 75 9.08 10.34 -10.02
N ILE A 76 9.48 11.37 -9.29
CA ILE A 76 8.90 12.71 -9.45
C ILE A 76 9.25 13.24 -10.84
N GLU A 77 8.25 13.47 -11.67
CA GLU A 77 8.47 14.04 -13.01
C GLU A 77 8.45 15.58 -12.96
N THR A 78 7.48 16.15 -12.27
CA THR A 78 7.35 17.61 -12.08
C THR A 78 6.73 17.90 -10.72
N VAL A 79 6.93 19.13 -10.24
CA VAL A 79 6.36 19.62 -8.99
C VAL A 79 5.54 20.89 -9.25
N GLY A 80 4.44 21.04 -8.53
CA GLY A 80 3.61 22.23 -8.53
C GLY A 80 4.25 23.40 -7.74
N ALA A 81 3.68 24.57 -7.89
CA ALA A 81 4.16 25.76 -7.18
C ALA A 81 4.10 25.55 -5.66
N GLY A 82 5.15 25.99 -4.95
CA GLY A 82 5.23 25.91 -3.49
C GLY A 82 5.76 24.60 -2.92
N VAL A 83 5.95 23.56 -3.74
CA VAL A 83 6.58 22.31 -3.29
C VAL A 83 8.07 22.57 -3.04
N THR A 84 8.55 22.17 -1.86
CA THR A 84 9.97 22.27 -1.46
C THR A 84 10.51 20.94 -0.91
N THR A 85 9.65 19.97 -0.67
CA THR A 85 9.98 18.68 -0.04
C THR A 85 10.61 17.71 -1.05
N PHE A 86 10.20 17.81 -2.32
CA PHE A 86 10.63 16.93 -3.41
C PHE A 86 11.04 17.74 -4.63
N GLN A 87 11.85 17.11 -5.49
CA GLN A 87 12.30 17.69 -6.77
C GLN A 87 12.17 16.67 -7.91
N PRO A 88 12.10 17.12 -9.18
CA PRO A 88 12.13 16.22 -10.32
C PRO A 88 13.36 15.29 -10.29
N GLY A 89 13.14 14.00 -10.57
CA GLY A 89 14.13 12.94 -10.47
C GLY A 89 14.18 12.20 -9.14
N ASP A 90 13.54 12.72 -8.07
CA ASP A 90 13.47 11.99 -6.81
C ASP A 90 12.70 10.68 -6.99
N ARG A 91 13.30 9.59 -6.54
CA ARG A 91 12.65 8.28 -6.48
C ARG A 91 11.87 8.18 -5.18
N VAL A 92 10.58 7.94 -5.28
CA VAL A 92 9.64 7.96 -4.14
C VAL A 92 8.79 6.70 -4.08
N PHE A 93 8.33 6.38 -2.89
CA PHE A 93 7.35 5.33 -2.63
C PHE A 93 6.39 5.77 -1.54
N GLY A 94 5.20 5.21 -1.52
CA GLY A 94 4.21 5.59 -0.52
C GLY A 94 2.82 5.03 -0.76
N LEU A 95 1.87 5.68 -0.09
CA LEU A 95 0.46 5.33 -0.06
C LEU A 95 -0.42 6.50 -0.47
N SER A 96 -1.47 6.20 -1.24
CA SER A 96 -2.53 7.13 -1.64
C SER A 96 -3.91 6.62 -1.20
N PRO A 97 -4.20 6.56 0.13
CA PRO A 97 -5.43 5.96 0.63
C PRO A 97 -6.69 6.75 0.31
N ASP A 98 -6.58 8.07 0.16
CA ASP A 98 -7.72 8.96 -0.09
C ASP A 98 -7.96 9.18 -1.58
N GLU A 99 -6.89 9.33 -2.36
CA GLU A 99 -6.96 9.66 -3.77
C GLU A 99 -6.98 8.42 -4.67
N TYR A 100 -6.34 7.30 -4.25
CA TYR A 100 -6.06 6.16 -5.14
C TYR A 100 -5.27 6.61 -6.36
N GLY A 101 -5.40 5.93 -7.49
CA GLY A 101 -4.89 6.39 -8.78
C GLY A 101 -3.59 5.76 -9.24
N ALA A 102 -2.95 4.92 -8.41
CA ALA A 102 -1.65 4.33 -8.74
C ALA A 102 -1.72 3.24 -9.83
N HIS A 103 -2.93 2.75 -10.18
CA HIS A 103 -3.11 1.87 -11.35
C HIS A 103 -3.12 2.65 -12.68
N ALA A 104 -2.20 3.61 -12.82
CA ALA A 104 -1.97 4.44 -14.01
C ALA A 104 -0.48 4.73 -14.18
N GLU A 105 -0.10 5.21 -15.36
CA GLU A 105 1.29 5.60 -15.63
C GLU A 105 1.74 6.82 -14.82
N TYR A 106 0.81 7.66 -14.39
CA TYR A 106 1.10 8.89 -13.62
C TYR A 106 0.06 9.12 -12.54
N LEU A 107 0.50 9.69 -11.43
CA LEU A 107 -0.28 10.01 -10.26
C LEU A 107 0.11 11.41 -9.74
N CYS A 108 -0.89 12.28 -9.47
CA CYS A 108 -0.66 13.53 -8.72
C CYS A 108 -1.07 13.33 -7.28
N LEU A 109 -0.19 13.76 -6.36
CA LEU A 109 -0.45 13.76 -4.92
C LEU A 109 0.04 15.06 -4.28
N PRO A 110 -0.58 15.50 -3.17
CA PRO A 110 0.01 16.53 -2.32
C PRO A 110 1.42 16.13 -1.87
N ASP A 111 2.32 17.08 -1.76
CA ASP A 111 3.68 16.84 -1.22
C ASP A 111 3.69 16.44 0.25
N THR A 112 2.56 16.61 0.94
CA THR A 112 2.29 16.15 2.31
C THR A 112 1.70 14.74 2.39
N ALA A 113 1.48 14.07 1.26
CA ALA A 113 0.98 12.69 1.24
C ALA A 113 1.95 11.72 1.94
N ALA A 114 1.45 10.55 2.31
CA ALA A 114 2.24 9.51 2.96
C ALA A 114 3.25 8.90 1.96
N MET A 115 4.33 9.62 1.69
CA MET A 115 5.41 9.19 0.80
C MET A 115 6.79 9.62 1.32
N ALA A 116 7.81 8.89 0.89
CA ALA A 116 9.20 9.16 1.22
C ALA A 116 10.12 8.87 0.02
N THR A 117 11.32 9.43 0.04
CA THR A 117 12.37 9.07 -0.92
C THR A 117 12.81 7.63 -0.71
N MET A 118 13.02 6.92 -1.80
CA MET A 118 13.51 5.54 -1.77
C MET A 118 14.96 5.48 -1.32
N PRO A 119 15.35 4.47 -0.52
CA PRO A 119 16.77 4.19 -0.29
C PRO A 119 17.50 3.95 -1.62
N GLU A 120 18.75 4.39 -1.69
CA GLU A 120 19.58 4.21 -2.88
C GLU A 120 19.71 2.72 -3.25
N GLY A 121 19.65 2.41 -4.54
CA GLY A 121 19.76 1.05 -5.05
C GLY A 121 18.49 0.18 -4.89
N THR A 122 17.46 0.62 -4.17
CA THR A 122 16.23 -0.17 -3.99
C THR A 122 15.43 -0.24 -5.29
N PRO A 123 15.05 -1.44 -5.79
CA PRO A 123 14.13 -1.57 -6.91
C PRO A 123 12.73 -1.04 -6.58
N PHE A 124 12.04 -0.46 -7.56
CA PHE A 124 10.65 0.03 -7.36
C PHE A 124 9.70 -1.07 -6.90
N GLY A 125 9.86 -2.29 -7.43
CA GLY A 125 9.04 -3.44 -7.04
C GLY A 125 9.21 -3.86 -5.59
N ASP A 126 10.37 -3.62 -4.98
CA ASP A 126 10.64 -3.94 -3.58
C ASP A 126 10.13 -2.82 -2.64
N ALA A 127 10.15 -1.57 -3.12
CA ALA A 127 9.70 -0.41 -2.33
C ALA A 127 8.17 -0.30 -2.25
N VAL A 128 7.43 -0.82 -3.24
CA VAL A 128 6.00 -0.58 -3.39
C VAL A 128 5.10 -1.28 -2.38
N VAL A 129 5.62 -2.10 -1.48
CA VAL A 129 4.85 -2.96 -0.55
C VAL A 129 4.51 -2.23 0.77
N CYS A 130 3.89 -1.05 0.69
CA CYS A 130 3.70 -0.17 1.84
C CYS A 130 2.45 -0.45 2.67
N GLU A 131 1.32 -0.83 2.06
CA GLU A 131 0.02 -0.93 2.75
C GLU A 131 0.08 -1.90 3.94
N GLY A 132 0.62 -3.10 3.74
CA GLY A 132 0.76 -4.09 4.80
C GLY A 132 1.66 -3.62 5.95
N ALA A 133 2.76 -2.95 5.64
CA ALA A 133 3.68 -2.42 6.62
C ALA A 133 3.08 -1.24 7.40
N TRP A 134 2.36 -0.35 6.74
CA TRP A 134 1.67 0.78 7.37
C TRP A 134 0.63 0.32 8.40
N TYR A 135 -0.24 -0.64 8.05
CA TYR A 135 -1.19 -1.21 9.00
C TYR A 135 -0.48 -1.88 10.17
N ALA A 136 0.53 -2.70 9.88
CA ALA A 136 1.28 -3.41 10.92
C ALA A 136 1.95 -2.43 11.89
N ASP A 137 2.62 -1.40 11.39
CA ASP A 137 3.30 -0.40 12.19
C ASP A 137 2.31 0.39 13.06
N THR A 138 1.19 0.83 12.48
CA THR A 138 0.12 1.53 13.20
C THR A 138 -0.38 0.74 14.42
N TYR A 139 -0.62 -0.56 14.25
CA TYR A 139 -1.04 -1.41 15.36
C TYR A 139 0.06 -1.61 16.40
N LEU A 140 1.30 -1.88 15.96
CA LEU A 140 2.42 -2.09 16.88
C LEU A 140 2.73 -0.84 17.71
N GLN A 141 2.63 0.35 17.12
CA GLN A 141 2.76 1.62 17.83
C GLN A 141 1.62 1.84 18.82
N ALA A 142 0.37 1.54 18.44
CA ALA A 142 -0.78 1.63 19.33
C ALA A 142 -0.65 0.74 20.58
N PHE A 143 -0.01 -0.42 20.44
CA PHE A 143 0.31 -1.31 21.57
C PHE A 143 1.55 -0.86 22.36
N GLN A 144 2.22 0.22 21.95
CA GLN A 144 3.46 0.71 22.59
C GLN A 144 4.48 -0.42 22.78
N LEU A 145 4.68 -1.22 21.72
CA LEU A 145 5.57 -2.36 21.74
C LEU A 145 7.01 -1.93 22.09
N LYS A 146 7.64 -2.61 23.05
CA LYS A 146 8.99 -2.30 23.55
C LYS A 146 9.91 -3.51 23.45
N PRO A 147 11.22 -3.31 23.42
CA PRO A 147 12.18 -4.41 23.48
C PRO A 147 11.89 -5.35 24.67
N GLY A 148 11.97 -6.65 24.43
CA GLY A 148 11.68 -7.69 25.42
C GLY A 148 10.21 -8.05 25.61
N HIS A 149 9.27 -7.27 25.13
CA HIS A 149 7.85 -7.64 25.14
C HIS A 149 7.61 -8.90 24.30
N SER A 150 6.58 -9.67 24.68
CA SER A 150 6.10 -10.80 23.89
C SER A 150 4.83 -10.41 23.15
N ILE A 151 4.77 -10.74 21.86
CA ILE A 151 3.60 -10.50 21.03
C ILE A 151 3.19 -11.78 20.31
N LEU A 152 1.88 -12.01 20.20
CA LEU A 152 1.29 -13.06 19.38
C LEU A 152 0.64 -12.42 18.17
N ILE A 153 1.01 -12.87 16.96
CA ILE A 153 0.49 -12.38 15.69
C ILE A 153 -0.30 -13.52 15.03
N TYR A 154 -1.63 -13.39 15.02
CA TYR A 154 -2.53 -14.32 14.33
C TYR A 154 -2.67 -13.91 12.86
N GLY A 155 -2.67 -14.89 11.95
CA GLY A 155 -2.67 -14.60 10.51
C GLY A 155 -1.33 -14.08 9.98
N ALA A 156 -0.24 -14.45 10.65
CA ALA A 156 1.11 -13.95 10.38
C ALA A 156 1.64 -14.29 8.97
N GLY A 157 0.98 -15.17 8.21
CA GLY A 157 1.32 -15.49 6.82
C GLY A 157 0.70 -14.56 5.75
N GLY A 158 -0.15 -13.60 6.15
CA GLY A 158 -0.73 -12.60 5.25
C GLY A 158 0.15 -11.33 5.12
N ALA A 159 -0.22 -10.40 4.22
CA ALA A 159 0.56 -9.19 3.96
C ALA A 159 0.82 -8.35 5.22
N ILE A 160 -0.22 -8.03 6.01
CA ILE A 160 -0.07 -7.31 7.28
C ILE A 160 0.71 -8.15 8.29
N GLY A 161 0.41 -9.45 8.37
CA GLY A 161 1.03 -10.36 9.35
C GLY A 161 2.53 -10.55 9.13
N THR A 162 2.98 -10.73 7.89
CA THR A 162 4.40 -10.86 7.56
C THR A 162 5.18 -9.57 7.84
N ALA A 163 4.59 -8.42 7.57
CA ALA A 163 5.14 -7.12 7.94
C ALA A 163 5.21 -6.96 9.46
N ALA A 164 4.13 -7.32 10.18
CA ALA A 164 4.09 -7.25 11.65
C ALA A 164 5.15 -8.11 12.33
N VAL A 165 5.44 -9.31 11.80
CA VAL A 165 6.52 -10.18 12.33
C VAL A 165 7.87 -9.48 12.22
N GLN A 166 8.17 -8.92 11.06
CA GLN A 166 9.45 -8.25 10.80
C GLN A 166 9.61 -6.97 11.63
N LEU A 167 8.58 -6.13 11.67
CA LEU A 167 8.57 -4.89 12.46
C LEU A 167 8.65 -5.17 13.96
N ALA A 168 7.86 -6.12 14.48
CA ALA A 168 7.93 -6.49 15.88
C ALA A 168 9.32 -7.03 16.28
N LYS A 169 9.95 -7.82 15.40
CA LYS A 169 11.35 -8.24 15.58
C LYS A 169 12.29 -7.04 15.61
N SER A 170 12.15 -6.09 14.69
CA SER A 170 13.01 -4.89 14.64
C SER A 170 12.88 -4.02 15.90
N TYR A 171 11.70 -4.02 16.52
CA TYR A 171 11.44 -3.36 17.81
C TYR A 171 11.96 -4.17 19.02
N GLY A 172 12.61 -5.31 18.79
CA GLY A 172 13.18 -6.15 19.84
C GLY A 172 12.18 -7.01 20.61
N ALA A 173 10.97 -7.20 20.08
CA ALA A 173 9.95 -8.03 20.69
C ALA A 173 10.17 -9.53 20.40
N LYS A 174 9.65 -10.37 21.31
CA LYS A 174 9.59 -11.84 21.15
C LYS A 174 8.31 -12.20 20.40
N VAL A 175 8.44 -12.67 19.15
CA VAL A 175 7.30 -12.92 18.27
C VAL A 175 6.88 -14.37 18.29
N THR A 176 5.61 -14.63 18.61
CA THR A 176 4.92 -15.89 18.33
C THR A 176 3.96 -15.69 17.15
N ALA A 177 4.19 -16.37 16.04
CA ALA A 177 3.36 -16.32 14.84
C ALA A 177 2.38 -17.49 14.82
N VAL A 178 1.11 -17.23 14.48
CA VAL A 178 0.07 -18.25 14.29
C VAL A 178 -0.34 -18.27 12.84
N VAL A 179 -0.09 -19.39 12.17
CA VAL A 179 -0.22 -19.53 10.70
C VAL A 179 -0.70 -20.93 10.31
N ALA A 180 -1.10 -21.09 9.05
CA ALA A 180 -1.29 -22.43 8.47
C ALA A 180 0.05 -23.12 8.24
N THR A 181 0.06 -24.48 8.21
CA THR A 181 1.24 -25.33 8.02
C THR A 181 2.19 -24.83 6.94
N ARG A 182 1.68 -24.45 5.78
CA ARG A 182 2.46 -23.99 4.62
C ARG A 182 3.29 -22.71 4.87
N HIS A 183 3.00 -21.95 5.92
CA HIS A 183 3.66 -20.68 6.23
C HIS A 183 4.59 -20.75 7.45
N LEU A 184 4.73 -21.92 8.10
CA LEU A 184 5.56 -22.07 9.29
C LEU A 184 7.02 -21.66 9.06
N GLU A 185 7.62 -22.13 7.97
CA GLU A 185 9.02 -21.80 7.65
C GLU A 185 9.18 -20.34 7.23
N LEU A 186 8.20 -19.80 6.50
CA LEU A 186 8.19 -18.38 6.12
C LEU A 186 8.27 -17.49 7.36
N VAL A 187 7.37 -17.66 8.33
CA VAL A 187 7.32 -16.75 9.49
C VAL A 187 8.55 -16.89 10.39
N LYS A 188 9.15 -18.07 10.48
CA LYS A 188 10.42 -18.27 11.17
C LYS A 188 11.56 -17.51 10.47
N SER A 189 11.66 -17.59 9.14
CA SER A 189 12.67 -16.88 8.35
C SER A 189 12.53 -15.36 8.49
N LEU A 190 11.30 -14.85 8.63
CA LEU A 190 11.00 -13.44 8.87
C LEU A 190 11.31 -12.98 10.31
N GLY A 191 11.51 -13.92 11.25
CA GLY A 191 11.97 -13.62 12.59
C GLY A 191 11.04 -13.98 13.72
N ALA A 192 9.98 -14.77 13.48
CA ALA A 192 9.20 -15.35 14.56
C ALA A 192 10.05 -16.35 15.35
N GLN A 193 10.16 -16.16 16.68
CA GLN A 193 10.86 -17.09 17.55
C GLN A 193 10.08 -18.38 17.75
N ARG A 194 8.74 -18.30 17.69
CA ARG A 194 7.85 -19.44 17.77
C ARG A 194 6.80 -19.34 16.66
N ALA A 195 6.53 -20.46 15.99
CA ALA A 195 5.43 -20.60 15.04
C ALA A 195 4.47 -21.66 15.54
N VAL A 196 3.18 -21.35 15.52
CA VAL A 196 2.08 -22.22 15.93
C VAL A 196 1.22 -22.50 14.71
N ASP A 197 0.97 -23.77 14.46
CA ASP A 197 0.04 -24.22 13.40
C ASP A 197 -1.39 -24.21 13.94
N TYR A 198 -2.32 -23.64 13.19
CA TYR A 198 -3.74 -23.65 13.54
C TYR A 198 -4.57 -24.63 12.71
N THR A 199 -3.96 -25.39 11.76
CA THR A 199 -4.65 -26.36 10.89
C THR A 199 -4.67 -27.76 11.47
#